data_58324b17036ddca8e474992e6a75cdd7
#
_entry.id   58324b17036ddca8e474992e6a75cdd7
#
_cell.length_a   1.000
_cell.length_b   1.000
_cell.length_c   1.000
_cell.angle_alpha   90.00
_cell.angle_beta   90.00
_cell.angle_gamma   90.00
#
_symmetry.space_group_name_H-M   'P 1'
#
loop_
_entity.id
_entity.type
_entity.pdbx_description
1 polymer ?
#
loop_
_entity_poly.entity_id
_entity_poly.type
_entity_poly.pdbx_seq_one_letter_code
_entity_poly.pdbx_strand_id
1 'polypeptide(L)'
;MIQDILSYFASLDFSKIANILLYNPNEPLLFSSGAFLFIFLFFMLVYFCLRKKVDARLLFVTLFSYYFFYKSSGFYFFLLLIVTVSDFYIARRVARGKYPRLWLILSLLIDLGLLAYFKYTNFFAGLIAQMIGGNFQPWDIFLPVGISFYTFKTISYVVDIYRKKAQPMESLLDYAFYVSFFPTLLAGPITRATDFGPQIRKPLHISPEMFARGVFFIIIGLFKKAVISDYISQNFVDRIFDNPTLFSGGEVLLGLYGYTIQIYCDFSGYSDMAIGIALLMGYEIPMNFNAPLTADSMTDFWRRWHISLSTWIRDYVYISLGGNRRGTFFMYINQMIAMTA
;
A
#
# COMPACT_ATOMS: atom_id res chain seq x y z
N MET A 1 -37.67 25.36 -14.90
CA MET A 1 -36.94 24.07 -14.84
C MET A 1 -35.57 24.12 -15.52
N ILE A 2 -35.42 24.42 -16.84
CA ILE A 2 -34.08 24.51 -17.48
C ILE A 2 -33.30 25.72 -16.96
N GLN A 3 -33.93 26.88 -16.79
CA GLN A 3 -33.30 28.07 -16.20
C GLN A 3 -32.91 27.85 -14.73
N ASP A 4 -33.71 27.10 -13.96
CA ASP A 4 -33.40 26.78 -12.56
C ASP A 4 -32.22 25.81 -12.47
N ILE A 5 -32.11 24.86 -13.39
CA ILE A 5 -30.96 23.96 -13.53
C ILE A 5 -29.70 24.74 -13.91
N LEU A 6 -29.81 25.66 -14.90
CA LEU A 6 -28.69 26.50 -15.31
C LEU A 6 -28.23 27.47 -14.21
N SER A 7 -29.17 28.04 -13.45
CA SER A 7 -28.84 28.89 -12.30
C SER A 7 -28.18 28.12 -11.16
N TYR A 8 -28.62 26.87 -10.92
CA TYR A 8 -27.99 25.98 -9.97
C TYR A 8 -26.55 25.61 -10.38
N PHE A 9 -26.32 25.30 -11.66
CA PHE A 9 -24.98 25.08 -12.19
C PHE A 9 -24.09 26.33 -12.16
N ALA A 10 -24.66 27.51 -12.38
CA ALA A 10 -23.94 28.79 -12.28
C ALA A 10 -23.64 29.19 -10.83
N SER A 11 -24.40 28.69 -9.85
CA SER A 11 -24.16 28.88 -8.41
C SER A 11 -23.20 27.84 -7.80
N LEU A 12 -22.80 26.82 -8.56
CA LEU A 12 -21.76 25.87 -8.13
C LEU A 12 -20.44 26.62 -7.97
N ASP A 13 -19.98 26.64 -6.74
CA ASP A 13 -18.67 27.23 -6.41
C ASP A 13 -17.56 26.29 -6.92
N PHE A 14 -17.15 26.49 -8.17
CA PHE A 14 -16.09 25.70 -8.81
C PHE A 14 -14.77 25.75 -8.03
N SER A 15 -14.57 26.77 -7.19
CA SER A 15 -13.39 26.84 -6.31
C SER A 15 -13.42 25.75 -5.23
N LYS A 16 -14.58 25.39 -4.70
CA LYS A 16 -14.74 24.28 -3.75
C LYS A 16 -14.46 22.93 -4.40
N ILE A 17 -14.93 22.73 -5.63
CA ILE A 17 -14.65 21.51 -6.39
C ILE A 17 -13.15 21.40 -6.71
N ALA A 18 -12.54 22.51 -7.14
CA ALA A 18 -11.10 22.54 -7.40
C ALA A 18 -10.30 22.22 -6.12
N ASN A 19 -10.68 22.77 -4.98
CA ASN A 19 -10.03 22.49 -3.69
C ASN A 19 -10.15 21.00 -3.28
N ILE A 20 -11.29 20.36 -3.55
CA ILE A 20 -11.46 18.92 -3.30
C ILE A 20 -10.52 18.09 -4.21
N LEU A 21 -10.29 18.53 -5.44
CA LEU A 21 -9.48 17.79 -6.42
C LEU A 21 -7.97 18.06 -6.28
N LEU A 22 -7.57 19.21 -5.75
CA LEU A 22 -6.16 19.54 -5.53
C LEU A 22 -5.59 18.84 -4.29
N TYR A 23 -4.25 18.73 -4.24
CA TYR A 23 -3.54 18.19 -3.09
C TYR A 23 -3.75 19.09 -1.87
N ASN A 24 -4.21 18.49 -0.78
CA ASN A 24 -4.26 19.08 0.55
C ASN A 24 -3.67 18.08 1.55
N PRO A 25 -2.57 18.40 2.23
CA PRO A 25 -1.94 17.47 3.18
C PRO A 25 -2.85 17.12 4.37
N ASN A 26 -3.80 17.99 4.72
CA ASN A 26 -4.73 17.79 5.83
C ASN A 26 -5.96 16.93 5.43
N GLU A 27 -6.19 16.73 4.12
CA GLU A 27 -7.35 16.01 3.59
C GLU A 27 -6.92 15.00 2.51
N PRO A 28 -6.14 13.97 2.89
CA PRO A 28 -5.74 12.93 1.95
C PRO A 28 -6.97 12.15 1.45
N LEU A 29 -6.91 11.68 0.22
CA LEU A 29 -7.99 10.86 -0.33
C LEU A 29 -7.88 9.43 0.20
N LEU A 30 -8.73 9.09 1.18
CA LEU A 30 -8.80 7.77 1.80
C LEU A 30 -10.04 7.00 1.31
N PHE A 31 -10.00 5.67 1.30
CA PHE A 31 -11.13 4.82 0.90
C PHE A 31 -12.36 5.01 1.79
N SER A 32 -12.17 5.40 3.05
CA SER A 32 -13.25 5.71 4.00
C SER A 32 -13.82 7.12 3.87
N SER A 33 -13.21 7.99 3.06
CA SER A 33 -13.70 9.36 2.90
C SER A 33 -14.92 9.45 1.98
N GLY A 34 -15.87 10.31 2.31
CA GLY A 34 -17.02 10.57 1.45
C GLY A 34 -16.63 11.05 0.05
N ALA A 35 -15.57 11.89 -0.04
CA ALA A 35 -15.02 12.35 -1.32
C ALA A 35 -14.57 11.17 -2.20
N PHE A 36 -13.90 10.17 -1.62
CA PHE A 36 -13.50 8.98 -2.37
C PHE A 36 -14.70 8.21 -2.92
N LEU A 37 -15.75 8.04 -2.14
CA LEU A 37 -16.93 7.28 -2.60
C LEU A 37 -17.57 7.92 -3.84
N PHE A 38 -17.70 9.25 -3.87
CA PHE A 38 -18.20 9.97 -5.06
C PHE A 38 -17.26 9.88 -6.25
N ILE A 39 -15.97 10.09 -6.03
CA ILE A 39 -14.95 9.97 -7.08
C ILE A 39 -14.91 8.54 -7.63
N PHE A 40 -14.98 7.54 -6.75
CA PHE A 40 -14.96 6.12 -7.13
C PHE A 40 -16.21 5.73 -7.93
N LEU A 41 -17.37 6.25 -7.57
CA LEU A 41 -18.59 6.02 -8.37
C LEU A 41 -18.42 6.54 -9.80
N PHE A 42 -17.94 7.78 -9.96
CA PHE A 42 -17.64 8.35 -11.27
C PHE A 42 -16.55 7.56 -12.01
N PHE A 43 -15.48 7.18 -11.29
CA PHE A 43 -14.42 6.31 -11.82
C PHE A 43 -14.99 5.00 -12.38
N MET A 44 -15.89 4.34 -11.64
CA MET A 44 -16.49 3.08 -12.09
C MET A 44 -17.37 3.25 -13.33
N LEU A 45 -18.09 4.36 -13.47
CA LEU A 45 -18.83 4.66 -14.68
C LEU A 45 -17.92 4.72 -15.91
N VAL A 46 -16.84 5.49 -15.84
CA VAL A 46 -15.86 5.58 -16.93
C VAL A 46 -15.17 4.23 -17.18
N TYR A 47 -14.78 3.53 -16.09
CA TYR A 47 -14.15 2.22 -16.15
C TYR A 47 -15.01 1.20 -16.93
N PHE A 48 -16.32 1.15 -16.66
CA PHE A 48 -17.26 0.28 -17.40
C PHE A 48 -17.46 0.69 -18.86
N CYS A 49 -17.43 1.98 -19.16
CA CYS A 49 -17.44 2.45 -20.55
C CYS A 49 -16.21 1.95 -21.33
N LEU A 50 -15.07 1.82 -20.66
CA LEU A 50 -13.82 1.35 -21.24
C LEU A 50 -13.65 -0.18 -21.23
N ARG A 51 -14.64 -0.95 -20.73
CA ARG A 51 -14.53 -2.41 -20.50
C ARG A 51 -14.03 -3.22 -21.69
N LYS A 52 -14.35 -2.81 -22.92
CA LYS A 52 -13.95 -3.48 -24.16
C LYS A 52 -12.60 -3.02 -24.71
N LYS A 53 -12.05 -1.91 -24.21
CA LYS A 53 -10.78 -1.29 -24.70
C LYS A 53 -9.69 -1.47 -23.65
N VAL A 54 -8.96 -2.59 -23.72
CA VAL A 54 -8.00 -2.99 -22.66
C VAL A 54 -6.97 -1.88 -22.41
N ASP A 55 -6.27 -1.38 -23.43
CA ASP A 55 -5.22 -0.37 -23.24
C ASP A 55 -5.76 0.96 -22.69
N ALA A 56 -6.93 1.40 -23.16
CA ALA A 56 -7.57 2.61 -22.64
C ALA A 56 -8.00 2.43 -21.17
N ARG A 57 -8.51 1.26 -20.83
CA ARG A 57 -8.85 0.90 -19.42
C ARG A 57 -7.62 0.91 -18.53
N LEU A 58 -6.53 0.27 -18.95
CA LEU A 58 -5.27 0.24 -18.20
C LEU A 58 -4.70 1.66 -18.04
N LEU A 59 -4.68 2.44 -19.10
CA LEU A 59 -4.21 3.82 -19.04
C LEU A 59 -5.06 4.67 -18.09
N PHE A 60 -6.38 4.56 -18.17
CA PHE A 60 -7.31 5.29 -17.28
C PHE A 60 -7.08 4.95 -15.83
N VAL A 61 -6.98 3.65 -15.47
CA VAL A 61 -6.73 3.22 -14.10
C VAL A 61 -5.34 3.66 -13.63
N THR A 62 -4.33 3.59 -14.49
CA THR A 62 -2.97 4.05 -14.17
C THR A 62 -2.95 5.54 -13.87
N LEU A 63 -3.56 6.37 -14.73
CA LEU A 63 -3.66 7.82 -14.50
C LEU A 63 -4.43 8.14 -13.22
N PHE A 64 -5.53 7.44 -12.97
CA PHE A 64 -6.27 7.59 -11.71
C PHE A 64 -5.44 7.18 -10.50
N SER A 65 -4.64 6.14 -10.61
CA SER A 65 -3.75 5.68 -9.53
C SER A 65 -2.67 6.72 -9.21
N TYR A 66 -2.07 7.35 -10.22
CA TYR A 66 -1.14 8.47 -10.01
C TYR A 66 -1.82 9.70 -9.41
N TYR A 67 -3.05 10.00 -9.83
CA TYR A 67 -3.85 11.05 -9.21
C TYR A 67 -4.18 10.73 -7.75
N PHE A 68 -4.57 9.49 -7.44
CA PHE A 68 -4.81 9.02 -6.08
C PHE A 68 -3.57 9.17 -5.19
N PHE A 69 -2.41 8.83 -5.73
CA PHE A 69 -1.13 9.03 -5.05
C PHE A 69 -0.79 10.52 -4.88
N TYR A 70 -1.05 11.36 -5.89
CA TYR A 70 -0.90 12.81 -5.79
C TYR A 70 -1.76 13.39 -4.66
N LYS A 71 -2.99 12.96 -4.51
CA LYS A 71 -3.88 13.37 -3.42
C LYS A 71 -3.38 13.00 -2.03
N SER A 72 -2.53 12.00 -1.92
CA SER A 72 -1.97 11.52 -0.64
C SER A 72 -0.56 12.05 -0.37
N SER A 73 0.23 12.33 -1.41
CA SER A 73 1.67 12.63 -1.27
C SER A 73 2.14 13.80 -2.15
N GLY A 74 1.24 14.56 -2.77
CA GLY A 74 1.58 15.71 -3.60
C GLY A 74 2.50 15.34 -4.77
N PHE A 75 3.48 16.18 -5.04
CA PHE A 75 4.41 16.00 -6.16
C PHE A 75 5.35 14.78 -6.03
N TYR A 76 5.35 14.08 -4.89
CA TYR A 76 6.13 12.85 -4.74
C TYR A 76 5.65 11.70 -5.65
N PHE A 77 4.54 11.85 -6.36
CA PHE A 77 4.15 10.91 -7.41
C PHE A 77 5.21 10.79 -8.53
N PHE A 78 6.07 11.81 -8.71
CA PHE A 78 7.20 11.71 -9.63
C PHE A 78 8.24 10.65 -9.21
N LEU A 79 8.40 10.40 -7.90
CA LEU A 79 9.26 9.30 -7.42
C LEU A 79 8.71 7.93 -7.86
N LEU A 80 7.39 7.75 -7.69
CA LEU A 80 6.73 6.53 -8.18
C LEU A 80 6.91 6.36 -9.70
N LEU A 81 6.82 7.45 -10.48
CA LEU A 81 7.05 7.42 -11.92
C LEU A 81 8.50 7.05 -12.26
N ILE A 82 9.48 7.67 -11.59
CA ILE A 82 10.91 7.39 -11.80
C ILE A 82 11.22 5.92 -11.50
N VAL A 83 10.78 5.40 -10.35
CA VAL A 83 10.97 4.00 -9.96
C VAL A 83 10.29 3.06 -10.97
N THR A 84 9.06 3.37 -11.38
CA THR A 84 8.34 2.59 -12.39
C THR A 84 9.10 2.50 -13.70
N VAL A 85 9.61 3.62 -14.21
CA VAL A 85 10.35 3.65 -15.49
C VAL A 85 11.70 2.97 -15.35
N SER A 86 12.47 3.26 -14.29
CA SER A 86 13.79 2.67 -14.07
C SER A 86 13.72 1.16 -13.96
N ASP A 87 12.83 0.62 -13.12
CA ASP A 87 12.73 -0.81 -12.89
C ASP A 87 12.18 -1.58 -14.10
N PHE A 88 11.29 -0.99 -14.86
CA PHE A 88 10.86 -1.59 -16.13
C PHE A 88 12.03 -1.87 -17.08
N TYR A 89 12.93 -0.89 -17.26
CA TYR A 89 14.08 -1.08 -18.12
C TYR A 89 15.16 -1.96 -17.49
N ILE A 90 15.41 -1.83 -16.20
CA ILE A 90 16.34 -2.68 -15.45
C ILE A 90 15.91 -4.15 -15.51
N ALA A 91 14.64 -4.45 -15.25
CA ALA A 91 14.10 -5.81 -15.30
C ALA A 91 14.33 -6.49 -16.65
N ARG A 92 14.17 -5.74 -17.74
CA ARG A 92 14.48 -6.24 -19.10
C ARG A 92 15.97 -6.50 -19.31
N ARG A 93 16.85 -5.70 -18.68
CA ARG A 93 18.30 -5.94 -18.71
C ARG A 93 18.69 -7.16 -17.89
N VAL A 94 18.05 -7.37 -16.74
CA VAL A 94 18.20 -8.58 -15.93
C VAL A 94 17.82 -9.83 -16.73
N ALA A 95 16.69 -9.80 -17.42
CA ALA A 95 16.21 -10.93 -18.23
C ALA A 95 17.09 -11.28 -19.43
N ARG A 96 17.73 -10.26 -20.06
CA ARG A 96 18.65 -10.46 -21.20
C ARG A 96 19.95 -11.20 -20.84
N GLY A 97 20.23 -11.40 -19.55
CA GLY A 97 21.36 -12.21 -19.07
C GLY A 97 22.76 -11.59 -19.18
N LYS A 98 22.91 -10.38 -19.76
CA LYS A 98 24.21 -9.67 -19.76
C LYS A 98 24.37 -8.91 -18.46
N TYR A 99 25.21 -9.38 -17.55
CA TYR A 99 25.45 -8.82 -16.21
C TYR A 99 24.20 -8.73 -15.32
N PRO A 100 23.39 -9.80 -15.15
CA PRO A 100 22.11 -9.71 -14.44
C PRO A 100 22.26 -9.34 -12.98
N ARG A 101 23.37 -9.72 -12.32
CA ARG A 101 23.67 -9.34 -10.93
C ARG A 101 23.90 -7.83 -10.77
N LEU A 102 24.61 -7.21 -11.73
CA LEU A 102 24.84 -5.77 -11.69
C LEU A 102 23.55 -4.98 -11.80
N TRP A 103 22.68 -5.37 -12.73
CA TRP A 103 21.37 -4.72 -12.91
C TRP A 103 20.44 -4.93 -11.72
N LEU A 104 20.46 -6.14 -11.10
CA LEU A 104 19.72 -6.39 -9.87
C LEU A 104 20.21 -5.48 -8.73
N ILE A 105 21.53 -5.39 -8.52
CA ILE A 105 22.12 -4.54 -7.48
C ILE A 105 21.75 -3.07 -7.72
N LEU A 106 21.78 -2.61 -8.97
CA LEU A 106 21.40 -1.24 -9.32
C LEU A 106 19.93 -0.95 -8.97
N SER A 107 19.00 -1.86 -9.30
CA SER A 107 17.58 -1.71 -8.91
C SER A 107 17.44 -1.65 -7.38
N LEU A 108 18.06 -2.58 -6.66
CA LEU A 108 18.02 -2.60 -5.20
C LEU A 108 18.62 -1.34 -4.57
N LEU A 109 19.69 -0.78 -5.14
CA LEU A 109 20.28 0.47 -4.67
C LEU A 109 19.35 1.67 -4.89
N ILE A 110 18.65 1.72 -6.03
CA ILE A 110 17.66 2.77 -6.29
C ILE A 110 16.49 2.65 -5.31
N ASP A 111 15.88 1.48 -5.22
CA ASP A 111 14.67 1.24 -4.43
C ASP A 111 14.93 1.40 -2.93
N LEU A 112 15.94 0.69 -2.41
CA LEU A 112 16.31 0.75 -1.00
C LEU A 112 16.97 2.08 -0.64
N GLY A 113 17.69 2.70 -1.57
CA GLY A 113 18.29 4.03 -1.37
C GLY A 113 17.24 5.11 -1.19
N LEU A 114 16.20 5.12 -2.04
CA LEU A 114 15.07 6.01 -1.88
C LEU A 114 14.32 5.76 -0.56
N LEU A 115 14.04 4.49 -0.26
CA LEU A 115 13.38 4.13 1.00
C LEU A 115 14.23 4.54 2.22
N ALA A 116 15.54 4.31 2.19
CA ALA A 116 16.46 4.70 3.25
C ALA A 116 16.51 6.22 3.42
N TYR A 117 16.56 6.97 2.33
CA TYR A 117 16.56 8.42 2.38
C TYR A 117 15.31 8.97 3.06
N PHE A 118 14.13 8.58 2.61
CA PHE A 118 12.90 9.16 3.15
C PHE A 118 12.53 8.66 4.55
N LYS A 119 12.84 7.40 4.87
CA LYS A 119 12.38 6.78 6.13
C LYS A 119 13.42 6.79 7.24
N TYR A 120 14.71 6.67 6.91
CA TYR A 120 15.75 6.40 7.90
C TYR A 120 16.81 7.49 8.03
N THR A 121 16.82 8.53 7.18
CA THR A 121 17.86 9.59 7.22
C THR A 121 17.90 10.27 8.59
N ASN A 122 16.80 10.73 9.13
CA ASN A 122 16.77 11.39 10.43
C ASN A 122 17.17 10.46 11.58
N PHE A 123 16.79 9.19 11.50
CA PHE A 123 17.16 8.19 12.49
C PHE A 123 18.70 7.99 12.51
N PHE A 124 19.33 7.72 11.37
CA PHE A 124 20.77 7.50 11.30
C PHE A 124 21.56 8.78 11.58
N ALA A 125 21.11 9.93 11.07
CA ALA A 125 21.78 11.20 11.35
C ALA A 125 21.74 11.54 12.85
N GLY A 126 20.60 11.28 13.53
CA GLY A 126 20.49 11.45 14.97
C GLY A 126 21.41 10.52 15.76
N LEU A 127 21.49 9.24 15.38
CA LEU A 127 22.42 8.28 15.99
C LEU A 127 23.89 8.73 15.83
N ILE A 128 24.30 9.12 14.64
CA ILE A 128 25.67 9.59 14.37
C ILE A 128 25.97 10.83 15.22
N ALA A 129 25.04 11.80 15.27
CA ALA A 129 25.23 13.01 16.08
C ALA A 129 25.40 12.66 17.57
N GLN A 130 24.61 11.75 18.11
CA GLN A 130 24.78 11.28 19.49
C GLN A 130 26.13 10.62 19.74
N MET A 131 26.61 9.80 18.79
CA MET A 131 27.91 9.11 18.92
C MET A 131 29.10 10.08 18.91
N ILE A 132 29.00 11.22 18.21
CA ILE A 132 30.06 12.25 18.15
C ILE A 132 29.86 13.37 19.18
N GLY A 133 28.87 13.25 20.08
CA GLY A 133 28.58 14.25 21.10
C GLY A 133 27.94 15.55 20.59
N GLY A 134 27.35 15.52 19.38
CA GLY A 134 26.69 16.66 18.75
C GLY A 134 25.18 16.66 18.99
N ASN A 135 24.56 17.85 18.82
CA ASN A 135 23.11 18.00 18.79
C ASN A 135 22.62 17.91 17.35
N PHE A 136 21.66 17.06 17.11
CA PHE A 136 21.00 16.91 15.80
C PHE A 136 19.57 17.43 15.87
N GLN A 137 19.22 18.30 14.93
CA GLN A 137 17.83 18.69 14.70
C GLN A 137 17.32 17.91 13.48
N PRO A 138 16.17 17.19 13.59
CA PRO A 138 15.60 16.46 12.47
C PRO A 138 15.34 17.37 11.27
N TRP A 139 15.72 16.90 10.08
CA TRP A 139 15.40 17.59 8.84
C TRP A 139 13.92 17.40 8.50
N ASP A 140 13.33 18.42 7.89
CA ASP A 140 11.94 18.35 7.40
C ASP A 140 11.88 17.51 6.11
N ILE A 141 11.92 16.20 6.29
CA ILE A 141 11.82 15.22 5.18
C ILE A 141 10.41 14.65 5.20
N PHE A 142 9.58 15.09 4.25
CA PHE A 142 8.24 14.51 4.08
C PHE A 142 8.34 13.05 3.63
N LEU A 143 7.76 12.12 4.38
CA LEU A 143 7.70 10.70 4.03
C LEU A 143 6.51 10.42 3.10
N PRO A 144 6.73 10.11 1.80
CA PRO A 144 5.62 9.82 0.89
C PRO A 144 4.83 8.59 1.35
N VAL A 145 3.51 8.74 1.44
CA VAL A 145 2.64 7.63 1.86
C VAL A 145 2.75 6.48 0.85
N GLY A 146 2.88 5.25 1.37
CA GLY A 146 2.97 4.05 0.52
C GLY A 146 4.33 3.79 -0.13
N ILE A 147 5.39 4.59 0.16
CA ILE A 147 6.72 4.38 -0.42
C ILE A 147 7.21 2.94 -0.21
N SER A 148 7.03 2.35 0.96
CA SER A 148 7.41 0.97 1.25
C SER A 148 6.62 -0.04 0.41
N PHE A 149 5.33 0.20 0.17
CA PHE A 149 4.45 -0.74 -0.53
C PHE A 149 4.82 -0.88 -2.01
N TYR A 150 5.01 0.23 -2.72
CA TYR A 150 5.43 0.12 -4.11
C TYR A 150 6.88 -0.34 -4.25
N THR A 151 7.78 0.04 -3.33
CA THR A 151 9.15 -0.46 -3.28
C THR A 151 9.20 -1.99 -3.11
N PHE A 152 8.35 -2.57 -2.24
CA PHE A 152 8.27 -4.03 -2.10
C PHE A 152 7.75 -4.72 -3.37
N LYS A 153 6.82 -4.10 -4.10
CA LYS A 153 6.37 -4.62 -5.40
C LYS A 153 7.49 -4.61 -6.43
N THR A 154 8.21 -3.48 -6.58
CA THR A 154 9.28 -3.32 -7.56
C THR A 154 10.45 -4.26 -7.26
N ILE A 155 10.91 -4.33 -6.01
CA ILE A 155 11.96 -5.28 -5.59
C ILE A 155 11.55 -6.72 -5.90
N SER A 156 10.32 -7.14 -5.51
CA SER A 156 9.87 -8.51 -5.76
C SER A 156 9.84 -8.84 -7.25
N TYR A 157 9.41 -7.91 -8.09
CA TYR A 157 9.37 -8.07 -9.53
C TYR A 157 10.77 -8.30 -10.13
N VAL A 158 11.73 -7.44 -9.82
CA VAL A 158 13.10 -7.56 -10.37
C VAL A 158 13.80 -8.81 -9.84
N VAL A 159 13.63 -9.14 -8.54
CA VAL A 159 14.17 -10.36 -7.94
C VAL A 159 13.56 -11.63 -8.55
N ASP A 160 12.26 -11.66 -8.80
CA ASP A 160 11.61 -12.83 -9.41
C ASP A 160 12.04 -13.04 -10.86
N ILE A 161 12.29 -11.99 -11.63
CA ILE A 161 12.89 -12.07 -12.96
C ILE A 161 14.33 -12.60 -12.88
N TYR A 162 15.13 -12.08 -11.94
CA TYR A 162 16.50 -12.57 -11.72
C TYR A 162 16.52 -14.05 -11.34
N ARG A 163 15.57 -14.50 -10.51
CA ARG A 163 15.39 -15.92 -10.12
C ARG A 163 14.73 -16.78 -11.20
N LYS A 164 14.38 -16.20 -12.35
CA LYS A 164 13.65 -16.85 -13.46
C LYS A 164 12.27 -17.40 -13.06
N LYS A 165 11.66 -16.82 -12.05
CA LYS A 165 10.29 -17.15 -11.61
C LYS A 165 9.22 -16.36 -12.37
N ALA A 166 9.58 -15.19 -12.91
CA ALA A 166 8.73 -14.35 -13.71
C ALA A 166 9.43 -13.92 -15.00
N GLN A 167 8.65 -13.58 -16.02
CA GLN A 167 9.13 -12.92 -17.22
C GLN A 167 8.87 -11.41 -17.11
N PRO A 168 9.73 -10.55 -17.73
CA PRO A 168 9.49 -9.12 -17.76
C PRO A 168 8.19 -8.81 -18.49
N MET A 169 7.42 -7.87 -17.96
CA MET A 169 6.22 -7.37 -18.63
C MET A 169 6.58 -6.73 -19.97
N GLU A 170 5.75 -6.98 -20.99
CA GLU A 170 6.01 -6.53 -22.35
C GLU A 170 5.81 -5.02 -22.53
N SER A 171 4.85 -4.46 -21.83
CA SER A 171 4.47 -3.04 -21.93
C SER A 171 4.82 -2.27 -20.66
N LEU A 172 5.35 -1.05 -20.84
CA LEU A 172 5.52 -0.10 -19.74
C LEU A 172 4.17 0.22 -19.07
N LEU A 173 3.08 0.26 -19.84
CA LEU A 173 1.74 0.49 -19.32
C LEU A 173 1.30 -0.63 -18.37
N ASP A 174 1.56 -1.89 -18.70
CA ASP A 174 1.23 -3.04 -17.85
C ASP A 174 2.01 -2.99 -16.54
N TYR A 175 3.29 -2.65 -16.62
CA TYR A 175 4.13 -2.51 -15.44
C TYR A 175 3.73 -1.32 -14.59
N ALA A 176 3.46 -0.16 -15.20
CA ALA A 176 2.96 1.01 -14.49
C ALA A 176 1.62 0.73 -13.80
N PHE A 177 0.70 0.04 -14.48
CA PHE A 177 -0.55 -0.42 -13.89
C PHE A 177 -0.30 -1.32 -12.68
N TYR A 178 0.60 -2.32 -12.79
CA TYR A 178 0.93 -3.23 -11.69
C TYR A 178 1.48 -2.49 -10.48
N VAL A 179 2.47 -1.63 -10.67
CA VAL A 179 3.12 -0.92 -9.56
C VAL A 179 2.18 0.07 -8.92
N SER A 180 1.46 0.87 -9.74
CA SER A 180 0.63 1.97 -9.27
C SER A 180 -0.81 1.59 -8.93
N PHE A 181 -1.25 0.35 -9.09
CA PHE A 181 -2.63 -0.07 -8.86
C PHE A 181 -3.17 0.45 -7.52
N PHE A 182 -4.05 1.47 -7.59
CA PHE A 182 -4.41 2.30 -6.43
C PHE A 182 -4.99 1.53 -5.24
N PRO A 183 -5.74 0.41 -5.40
CA PRO A 183 -6.22 -0.32 -4.23
C PRO A 183 -5.10 -0.86 -3.34
N THR A 184 -3.93 -1.14 -3.92
CA THR A 184 -2.78 -1.71 -3.21
C THR A 184 -1.60 -0.75 -3.05
N LEU A 185 -1.76 0.52 -3.48
CA LEU A 185 -0.65 1.45 -3.61
C LEU A 185 -0.18 2.04 -2.27
N LEU A 186 -1.11 2.45 -1.40
CA LEU A 186 -0.76 3.16 -0.16
C LEU A 186 -0.54 2.21 1.04
N ALA A 187 -1.45 1.27 1.27
CA ALA A 187 -1.42 0.37 2.41
C ALA A 187 -2.16 -0.97 2.16
N GLY A 188 -2.51 -1.28 0.92
CA GLY A 188 -3.21 -2.52 0.56
C GLY A 188 -2.30 -3.75 0.58
N PRO A 189 -2.85 -4.94 0.30
CA PRO A 189 -2.05 -6.15 0.22
C PRO A 189 -0.94 -6.05 -0.84
N ILE A 190 0.28 -6.48 -0.50
CA ILE A 190 1.42 -6.48 -1.41
C ILE A 190 1.20 -7.56 -2.48
N THR A 191 0.86 -7.14 -3.69
CA THR A 191 0.65 -8.04 -4.82
C THR A 191 1.98 -8.42 -5.47
N ARG A 192 2.08 -9.65 -5.99
CA ARG A 192 3.24 -10.12 -6.76
C ARG A 192 2.92 -10.09 -8.24
N ALA A 193 3.95 -9.82 -9.05
CA ALA A 193 3.80 -9.79 -10.50
C ALA A 193 3.42 -11.17 -11.07
N THR A 194 3.84 -12.26 -10.42
CA THR A 194 3.48 -13.65 -10.77
C THR A 194 1.98 -13.92 -10.69
N ASP A 195 1.29 -13.31 -9.71
CA ASP A 195 -0.11 -13.59 -9.41
C ASP A 195 -1.04 -12.54 -10.04
N PHE A 196 -0.61 -11.28 -10.03
CA PHE A 196 -1.40 -10.16 -10.53
C PHE A 196 -1.18 -9.89 -12.03
N GLY A 197 0.05 -10.08 -12.52
CA GLY A 197 0.42 -9.86 -13.93
C GLY A 197 -0.50 -10.56 -14.93
N PRO A 198 -0.79 -11.87 -14.77
CA PRO A 198 -1.69 -12.59 -15.65
C PRO A 198 -3.12 -12.04 -15.73
N GLN A 199 -3.55 -11.24 -14.75
CA GLN A 199 -4.90 -10.67 -14.69
C GLN A 199 -5.02 -9.35 -15.47
N ILE A 200 -3.92 -8.61 -15.66
CA ILE A 200 -3.93 -7.23 -16.15
C ILE A 200 -4.63 -7.09 -17.50
N ARG A 201 -4.29 -7.96 -18.46
CA ARG A 201 -4.84 -7.91 -19.83
C ARG A 201 -6.05 -8.81 -20.05
N LYS A 202 -6.52 -9.53 -19.02
CA LYS A 202 -7.72 -10.35 -19.17
C LYS A 202 -8.94 -9.48 -19.52
N PRO A 203 -9.87 -10.01 -20.33
CA PRO A 203 -11.17 -9.39 -20.53
C PRO A 203 -11.85 -9.14 -19.18
N LEU A 204 -12.47 -7.96 -19.04
CA LEU A 204 -13.16 -7.64 -17.82
C LEU A 204 -14.37 -8.57 -17.66
N HIS A 205 -14.33 -9.38 -16.63
CA HIS A 205 -15.42 -10.26 -16.22
C HIS A 205 -15.62 -10.11 -14.71
N ILE A 206 -16.82 -9.67 -14.32
CA ILE A 206 -17.20 -9.55 -12.92
C ILE A 206 -18.42 -10.46 -12.73
N SER A 207 -18.20 -11.59 -12.07
CA SER A 207 -19.29 -12.49 -11.73
C SER A 207 -20.19 -11.86 -10.64
N PRO A 208 -21.46 -12.27 -10.54
CA PRO A 208 -22.34 -11.85 -9.43
C PRO A 208 -21.74 -12.13 -8.06
N GLU A 209 -20.99 -13.22 -7.93
CA GLU A 209 -20.29 -13.59 -6.69
C GLU A 209 -19.14 -12.61 -6.40
N MET A 210 -18.31 -12.28 -7.39
CA MET A 210 -17.25 -11.26 -7.23
C MET A 210 -17.84 -9.92 -6.82
N PHE A 211 -18.93 -9.51 -7.45
CA PHE A 211 -19.61 -8.27 -7.12
C PHE A 211 -20.12 -8.28 -5.67
N ALA A 212 -20.83 -9.32 -5.26
CA ALA A 212 -21.39 -9.46 -3.91
C ALA A 212 -20.25 -9.47 -2.85
N ARG A 213 -19.18 -10.24 -3.09
CA ARG A 213 -18.00 -10.26 -2.23
C ARG A 213 -17.32 -8.89 -2.19
N GLY A 214 -17.20 -8.20 -3.33
CA GLY A 214 -16.60 -6.88 -3.41
C GLY A 214 -17.34 -5.86 -2.56
N VAL A 215 -18.67 -5.80 -2.68
CA VAL A 215 -19.54 -4.94 -1.86
C VAL A 215 -19.42 -5.31 -0.38
N PHE A 216 -19.48 -6.61 -0.05
CA PHE A 216 -19.33 -7.08 1.33
C PHE A 216 -18.00 -6.64 1.96
N PHE A 217 -16.88 -6.79 1.26
CA PHE A 217 -15.60 -6.38 1.75
C PHE A 217 -15.49 -4.85 1.95
N ILE A 218 -16.10 -4.05 1.08
CA ILE A 218 -16.13 -2.59 1.27
C ILE A 218 -16.94 -2.24 2.51
N ILE A 219 -18.12 -2.81 2.69
CA ILE A 219 -18.99 -2.51 3.84
C ILE A 219 -18.32 -2.94 5.16
N ILE A 220 -17.78 -4.16 5.23
CA ILE A 220 -17.13 -4.63 6.46
C ILE A 220 -15.84 -3.85 6.74
N GLY A 221 -15.10 -3.46 5.70
CA GLY A 221 -13.92 -2.62 5.82
C GLY A 221 -14.24 -1.22 6.34
N LEU A 222 -15.29 -0.58 5.82
CA LEU A 222 -15.79 0.70 6.32
C LEU A 222 -16.27 0.59 7.77
N PHE A 223 -16.98 -0.47 8.11
CA PHE A 223 -17.42 -0.70 9.49
C PHE A 223 -16.23 -0.85 10.45
N LYS A 224 -15.24 -1.66 10.10
CA LYS A 224 -14.02 -1.81 10.91
C LYS A 224 -13.29 -0.47 11.09
N LYS A 225 -13.13 0.30 10.02
CA LYS A 225 -12.40 1.57 10.04
C LYS A 225 -13.20 2.65 10.78
N ALA A 226 -14.38 3.01 10.29
CA ALA A 226 -15.11 4.18 10.78
C ALA A 226 -15.84 3.93 12.10
N VAL A 227 -16.42 2.71 12.30
CA VAL A 227 -17.27 2.43 13.47
C VAL A 227 -16.45 1.85 14.62
N ILE A 228 -15.46 0.97 14.35
CA ILE A 228 -14.69 0.37 15.43
C ILE A 228 -13.40 1.17 15.67
N SER A 229 -12.52 1.26 14.69
CA SER A 229 -11.18 1.82 14.87
C SER A 229 -11.22 3.29 15.24
N ASP A 230 -11.83 4.14 14.42
CA ASP A 230 -11.82 5.59 14.63
C ASP A 230 -12.63 5.98 15.88
N TYR A 231 -13.72 5.27 16.18
CA TYR A 231 -14.51 5.53 17.37
C TYR A 231 -13.75 5.18 18.66
N ILE A 232 -13.09 4.01 18.71
CA ILE A 232 -12.29 3.59 19.88
C ILE A 232 -11.10 4.52 20.04
N SER A 233 -10.42 4.92 18.95
CA SER A 233 -9.30 5.86 18.96
C SER A 233 -9.70 7.15 19.66
N GLN A 234 -10.65 7.88 19.08
CA GLN A 234 -11.00 9.23 19.51
C GLN A 234 -11.67 9.29 20.88
N ASN A 235 -12.46 8.28 21.24
CA ASN A 235 -13.24 8.32 22.48
C ASN A 235 -12.57 7.66 23.67
N PHE A 236 -11.58 6.80 23.45
CA PHE A 236 -10.99 6.02 24.54
C PHE A 236 -9.46 5.99 24.48
N VAL A 237 -8.89 5.45 23.42
CA VAL A 237 -7.45 5.15 23.35
C VAL A 237 -6.61 6.40 23.40
N ASP A 238 -6.87 7.38 22.51
CA ASP A 238 -6.06 8.60 22.39
C ASP A 238 -6.06 9.38 23.71
N ARG A 239 -7.21 9.45 24.42
CA ARG A 239 -7.32 10.14 25.70
C ARG A 239 -6.43 9.52 26.80
N ILE A 240 -6.33 8.18 26.81
CA ILE A 240 -5.49 7.47 27.79
C ILE A 240 -4.01 7.63 27.45
N PHE A 241 -3.64 7.52 26.18
CA PHE A 241 -2.24 7.60 25.77
C PHE A 241 -1.69 9.04 25.82
N ASP A 242 -2.53 10.06 25.59
CA ASP A 242 -2.12 11.45 25.73
C ASP A 242 -1.81 11.85 27.18
N ASN A 243 -2.56 11.30 28.15
CA ASN A 243 -2.39 11.62 29.56
C ASN A 243 -2.56 10.39 30.47
N PRO A 244 -1.66 9.39 30.42
CA PRO A 244 -1.84 8.11 31.13
C PRO A 244 -1.86 8.27 32.65
N THR A 245 -1.29 9.34 33.20
CA THR A 245 -1.25 9.61 34.64
C THR A 245 -2.61 10.01 35.23
N LEU A 246 -3.59 10.40 34.40
CA LEU A 246 -4.95 10.75 34.83
C LEU A 246 -5.87 9.54 34.97
N PHE A 247 -5.42 8.36 34.56
CA PHE A 247 -6.20 7.14 34.55
C PHE A 247 -5.68 6.09 35.51
N SER A 248 -6.55 5.24 36.02
CA SER A 248 -6.19 4.12 36.84
C SER A 248 -5.43 3.05 36.04
N GLY A 249 -4.62 2.22 36.68
CA GLY A 249 -3.90 1.11 36.04
C GLY A 249 -4.81 0.16 35.26
N GLY A 250 -6.05 -0.05 35.72
CA GLY A 250 -7.06 -0.84 35.00
C GLY A 250 -7.51 -0.19 33.68
N GLU A 251 -7.75 1.12 33.70
CA GLU A 251 -8.13 1.87 32.50
C GLU A 251 -6.98 1.92 31.48
N VAL A 252 -5.73 2.09 31.94
CA VAL A 252 -4.55 2.05 31.07
C VAL A 252 -4.40 0.66 30.42
N LEU A 253 -4.63 -0.43 31.17
CA LEU A 253 -4.63 -1.78 30.62
C LEU A 253 -5.73 -2.00 29.59
N LEU A 254 -6.95 -1.51 29.85
CA LEU A 254 -8.05 -1.54 28.86
C LEU A 254 -7.72 -0.69 27.64
N GLY A 255 -7.02 0.46 27.80
CA GLY A 255 -6.51 1.27 26.73
C GLY A 255 -5.55 0.50 25.81
N LEU A 256 -4.67 -0.33 26.38
CA LEU A 256 -3.76 -1.18 25.61
C LEU A 256 -4.51 -2.22 24.75
N TYR A 257 -5.53 -2.87 25.31
CA TYR A 257 -6.39 -3.78 24.57
C TYR A 257 -7.20 -3.03 23.49
N GLY A 258 -7.73 -1.84 23.83
CA GLY A 258 -8.41 -0.95 22.88
C GLY A 258 -7.52 -0.59 21.70
N TYR A 259 -6.26 -0.23 21.96
CA TYR A 259 -5.27 0.07 20.93
C TYR A 259 -4.97 -1.14 20.02
N THR A 260 -4.90 -2.34 20.58
CA THR A 260 -4.73 -3.58 19.80
C THR A 260 -5.89 -3.79 18.83
N ILE A 261 -7.13 -3.59 19.28
CA ILE A 261 -8.33 -3.69 18.45
C ILE A 261 -8.35 -2.57 17.40
N GLN A 262 -7.99 -1.35 17.80
CA GLN A 262 -7.91 -0.19 16.91
C GLN A 262 -6.96 -0.44 15.73
N ILE A 263 -5.69 -0.81 16.00
CA ILE A 263 -4.70 -1.09 14.94
C ILE A 263 -5.19 -2.22 14.02
N TYR A 264 -5.74 -3.29 14.60
CA TYR A 264 -6.26 -4.40 13.81
C TYR A 264 -7.41 -3.96 12.91
N CYS A 265 -8.39 -3.24 13.44
CA CYS A 265 -9.55 -2.79 12.69
C CYS A 265 -9.20 -1.71 11.66
N ASP A 266 -8.27 -0.82 11.97
CA ASP A 266 -7.76 0.19 11.05
C ASP A 266 -7.14 -0.46 9.81
N PHE A 267 -6.16 -1.31 10.02
CA PHE A 267 -5.41 -1.90 8.91
C PHE A 267 -6.17 -3.02 8.19
N SER A 268 -6.91 -3.88 8.91
CA SER A 268 -7.75 -4.89 8.26
C SER A 268 -8.91 -4.25 7.51
N GLY A 269 -9.49 -3.16 8.04
CA GLY A 269 -10.53 -2.41 7.36
C GLY A 269 -10.05 -1.79 6.05
N TYR A 270 -8.87 -1.17 6.04
CA TYR A 270 -8.25 -0.68 4.81
C TYR A 270 -8.00 -1.82 3.80
N SER A 271 -7.45 -2.94 4.27
CA SER A 271 -7.17 -4.10 3.41
C SER A 271 -8.45 -4.70 2.82
N ASP A 272 -9.51 -4.80 3.61
CA ASP A 272 -10.82 -5.29 3.14
C ASP A 272 -11.40 -4.36 2.07
N MET A 273 -11.38 -3.04 2.29
CA MET A 273 -11.82 -2.08 1.26
C MET A 273 -11.00 -2.20 -0.01
N ALA A 274 -9.68 -2.35 0.08
CA ALA A 274 -8.81 -2.54 -1.07
C ALA A 274 -9.16 -3.80 -1.88
N ILE A 275 -9.41 -4.93 -1.18
CA ILE A 275 -9.87 -6.19 -1.80
C ILE A 275 -11.23 -6.00 -2.47
N GLY A 276 -12.16 -5.36 -1.77
CA GLY A 276 -13.49 -5.09 -2.30
C GLY A 276 -13.47 -4.24 -3.56
N ILE A 277 -12.70 -3.15 -3.56
CA ILE A 277 -12.50 -2.27 -4.73
C ILE A 277 -11.89 -3.06 -5.89
N ALA A 278 -10.85 -3.87 -5.64
CA ALA A 278 -10.22 -4.68 -6.66
C ALA A 278 -11.21 -5.69 -7.29
N LEU A 279 -12.03 -6.36 -6.47
CA LEU A 279 -13.08 -7.29 -6.93
C LEU A 279 -14.12 -6.59 -7.79
N LEU A 280 -14.57 -5.39 -7.43
CA LEU A 280 -15.50 -4.59 -8.26
C LEU A 280 -14.87 -4.16 -9.59
N MET A 281 -13.55 -4.10 -9.67
CA MET A 281 -12.80 -3.86 -10.91
C MET A 281 -12.45 -5.14 -11.67
N GLY A 282 -12.85 -6.33 -11.16
CA GLY A 282 -12.56 -7.63 -11.79
C GLY A 282 -11.16 -8.17 -11.55
N TYR A 283 -10.47 -7.69 -10.51
CA TYR A 283 -9.14 -8.17 -10.10
C TYR A 283 -9.19 -8.83 -8.73
N GLU A 284 -8.43 -9.91 -8.58
CA GLU A 284 -8.23 -10.60 -7.30
C GLU A 284 -6.87 -10.24 -6.72
N ILE A 285 -6.86 -9.82 -5.47
CA ILE A 285 -5.65 -9.52 -4.69
C ILE A 285 -5.62 -10.36 -3.42
N PRO A 286 -4.43 -10.65 -2.85
CA PRO A 286 -4.32 -11.52 -1.69
C PRO A 286 -4.96 -10.92 -0.44
N MET A 287 -5.39 -11.78 0.48
CA MET A 287 -5.83 -11.37 1.81
C MET A 287 -4.65 -11.00 2.69
N ASN A 288 -4.82 -9.98 3.54
CA ASN A 288 -3.81 -9.56 4.52
C ASN A 288 -4.07 -10.10 5.93
N PHE A 289 -5.31 -10.37 6.27
CA PHE A 289 -5.71 -10.79 7.62
C PHE A 289 -6.63 -12.00 7.59
N ASN A 290 -6.40 -12.93 8.51
CA ASN A 290 -7.26 -14.08 8.73
C ASN A 290 -7.44 -14.30 10.24
N ALA A 291 -8.29 -13.49 10.89
CA ALA A 291 -8.60 -13.54 12.32
C ALA A 291 -7.34 -13.71 13.21
N PRO A 292 -6.34 -12.82 13.15
CA PRO A 292 -5.04 -13.02 13.83
C PRO A 292 -5.15 -13.03 15.35
N LEU A 293 -6.14 -12.37 15.94
CA LEU A 293 -6.34 -12.31 17.38
C LEU A 293 -6.90 -13.62 17.97
N THR A 294 -7.24 -14.60 17.13
CA THR A 294 -7.63 -15.95 17.56
C THR A 294 -6.50 -16.98 17.43
N ALA A 295 -5.26 -16.52 17.25
CA ALA A 295 -4.12 -17.41 17.07
C ALA A 295 -3.70 -18.07 18.36
N ASP A 296 -3.34 -19.37 18.30
CA ASP A 296 -2.90 -20.18 19.45
C ASP A 296 -1.41 -20.02 19.77
N SER A 297 -0.64 -19.41 18.88
CA SER A 297 0.80 -19.20 19.01
C SER A 297 1.28 -17.98 18.24
N MET A 298 2.47 -17.46 18.58
CA MET A 298 3.11 -16.38 17.81
C MET A 298 3.38 -16.76 16.37
N THR A 299 3.68 -18.02 16.09
CA THR A 299 3.86 -18.51 14.73
C THR A 299 2.55 -18.48 13.94
N ASP A 300 1.45 -18.89 14.56
CA ASP A 300 0.12 -18.84 13.96
C ASP A 300 -0.37 -17.39 13.81
N PHE A 301 -0.09 -16.52 14.79
CA PHE A 301 -0.37 -15.09 14.68
C PHE A 301 0.25 -14.48 13.41
N TRP A 302 1.54 -14.66 13.17
CA TRP A 302 2.22 -14.11 11.99
C TRP A 302 1.78 -14.75 10.67
N ARG A 303 1.19 -15.95 10.69
CA ARG A 303 0.55 -16.56 9.51
C ARG A 303 -0.78 -15.91 9.15
N ARG A 304 -1.40 -15.20 10.10
CA ARG A 304 -2.72 -14.58 9.97
C ARG A 304 -2.67 -13.05 9.95
N TRP A 305 -1.58 -12.46 10.41
CA TRP A 305 -1.35 -11.02 10.47
C TRP A 305 -0.48 -10.55 9.30
N HIS A 306 -0.96 -9.53 8.55
CA HIS A 306 -0.26 -8.90 7.43
C HIS A 306 0.41 -9.95 6.51
N ILE A 307 -0.38 -10.90 6.04
CA ILE A 307 0.06 -12.12 5.35
C ILE A 307 0.94 -11.79 4.14
N SER A 308 0.57 -10.75 3.37
CA SER A 308 1.33 -10.36 2.17
C SER A 308 2.73 -9.86 2.52
N LEU A 309 2.91 -9.11 3.62
CA LEU A 309 4.22 -8.66 4.10
C LEU A 309 5.01 -9.83 4.70
N SER A 310 4.39 -10.63 5.58
CA SER A 310 5.05 -11.77 6.22
C SER A 310 5.59 -12.76 5.19
N THR A 311 4.83 -13.04 4.14
CA THR A 311 5.28 -13.89 3.03
C THR A 311 6.33 -13.20 2.17
N TRP A 312 6.25 -11.88 1.97
CA TRP A 312 7.26 -11.11 1.25
C TRP A 312 8.62 -11.16 1.99
N ILE A 313 8.63 -10.85 3.28
CA ILE A 313 9.85 -10.91 4.11
C ILE A 313 10.45 -12.32 4.10
N ARG A 314 9.63 -13.36 4.24
CA ARG A 314 10.08 -14.76 4.15
C ARG A 314 10.78 -15.03 2.83
N ASP A 315 10.16 -14.66 1.69
CA ASP A 315 10.60 -15.10 0.38
C ASP A 315 11.77 -14.25 -0.17
N TYR A 316 11.85 -12.98 0.17
CA TYR A 316 12.86 -12.06 -0.37
C TYR A 316 13.96 -11.71 0.61
N VAL A 317 13.73 -11.76 1.91
CA VAL A 317 14.76 -11.52 2.94
C VAL A 317 15.24 -12.84 3.54
N TYR A 318 14.38 -13.55 4.27
CA TYR A 318 14.77 -14.73 5.03
C TYR A 318 15.38 -15.85 4.18
N ILE A 319 14.70 -16.24 3.09
CA ILE A 319 15.20 -17.28 2.18
C ILE A 319 16.47 -16.82 1.44
N SER A 320 16.60 -15.53 1.14
CA SER A 320 17.79 -14.97 0.46
C SER A 320 19.02 -15.01 1.34
N LEU A 321 18.87 -14.86 2.66
CA LEU A 321 19.94 -14.98 3.65
C LEU A 321 20.36 -16.45 3.92
N GLY A 322 19.65 -17.41 3.34
CA GLY A 322 19.89 -18.85 3.51
C GLY A 322 18.81 -19.60 4.30
N GLY A 323 17.86 -18.86 4.90
CA GLY A 323 16.77 -19.47 5.69
C GLY A 323 17.29 -20.34 6.85
N ASN A 324 16.79 -21.56 6.93
CA ASN A 324 17.20 -22.57 7.92
C ASN A 324 18.28 -23.56 7.43
N ARG A 325 18.87 -23.32 6.24
CA ARG A 325 19.79 -24.31 5.59
C ARG A 325 21.19 -24.36 6.22
N ARG A 326 21.60 -23.33 6.97
CA ARG A 326 22.95 -23.20 7.55
C ARG A 326 23.03 -23.55 9.03
N GLY A 327 22.04 -24.28 9.56
CA GLY A 327 21.96 -24.67 10.97
C GLY A 327 21.19 -23.66 11.86
N THR A 328 20.92 -24.07 13.08
CA THR A 328 20.02 -23.40 14.01
C THR A 328 20.48 -21.97 14.37
N PHE A 329 21.77 -21.77 14.57
CA PHE A 329 22.34 -20.46 14.91
C PHE A 329 22.07 -19.43 13.80
N PHE A 330 22.40 -19.76 12.56
CA PHE A 330 22.13 -18.88 11.41
C PHE A 330 20.63 -18.70 11.14
N MET A 331 19.82 -19.71 11.43
CA MET A 331 18.37 -19.60 11.34
C MET A 331 17.85 -18.48 12.24
N TYR A 332 18.28 -18.42 13.52
CA TYR A 332 17.87 -17.34 14.43
C TYR A 332 18.39 -15.96 13.99
N ILE A 333 19.62 -15.85 13.53
CA ILE A 333 20.16 -14.59 12.99
C ILE A 333 19.33 -14.12 11.78
N ASN A 334 19.07 -15.01 10.82
CA ASN A 334 18.28 -14.69 9.65
C ASN A 334 16.84 -14.26 10.03
N GLN A 335 16.27 -14.89 11.07
CA GLN A 335 14.96 -14.52 11.58
C GLN A 335 14.99 -13.14 12.25
N MET A 336 15.99 -12.84 13.06
CA MET A 336 16.15 -11.51 13.67
C MET A 336 16.29 -10.43 12.59
N ILE A 337 17.16 -10.64 11.59
CA ILE A 337 17.32 -9.70 10.48
C ILE A 337 15.98 -9.52 9.74
N ALA A 338 15.28 -10.61 9.47
CA ALA A 338 13.99 -10.56 8.76
C ALA A 338 12.88 -9.84 9.56
N MET A 339 12.94 -9.86 10.88
CA MET A 339 11.96 -9.16 11.74
C MET A 339 12.32 -7.70 12.00
N THR A 340 13.57 -7.29 11.77
CA THR A 340 14.03 -5.90 11.95
C THR A 340 14.05 -5.10 10.64
N ALA A 341 13.94 -5.78 9.50
CA ALA A 341 13.87 -5.17 8.16
C ALA A 341 12.48 -4.61 7.88
#